data_01afaa30a9accc5f84682f30a99e25ff
#
_entry.id   01afaa30a9accc5f84682f30a99e25ff
#
_cell.length_a   1.000
_cell.length_b   1.000
_cell.length_c   1.000
_cell.angle_alpha   90.00
_cell.angle_beta   90.00
_cell.angle_gamma   90.00
#
_symmetry.space_group_name_H-M   'P 1'
#
loop_
_entity.id
_entity.type
_entity.pdbx_description
1 polymer ?
#
loop_
_entity_poly.entity_id
_entity_poly.type
_entity_poly.pdbx_seq_one_letter_code
_entity_poly.pdbx_strand_id
1 'polypeptide(L)'
;MRRKKAKRMPVLPDPRFNSELVTKFVNNLMLEGKKSVALSIFYDAIDRVSDKTGEDGLEIFKKALTNVTPAVEVRSRRVGGATFQIPQPIRDSRKLSMAMKWLIGYSRKRNEKSMSLRLANEIMAAAKEEGATFKKKEDTHRMAEANKAFSHFRF
;
A
#
# COMPACT_ATOMS: atom_id res chain seq x y z
N MET A 1 15.60 17.19 -20.64
CA MET A 1 14.36 16.38 -20.61
C MET A 1 14.62 14.98 -21.12
N ARG A 2 14.03 13.93 -20.49
CA ARG A 2 14.23 12.55 -20.91
C ARG A 2 13.45 12.27 -22.20
N ARG A 3 14.15 12.02 -23.29
CA ARG A 3 13.56 11.84 -24.63
C ARG A 3 12.76 10.53 -24.77
N LYS A 4 13.18 9.46 -24.09
CA LYS A 4 12.52 8.14 -24.11
C LYS A 4 12.13 7.67 -22.72
N LYS A 5 10.95 7.04 -22.61
CA LYS A 5 10.51 6.39 -21.38
C LYS A 5 11.42 5.20 -21.05
N ALA A 6 11.74 5.00 -19.76
CA ALA A 6 12.52 3.86 -19.33
C ALA A 6 11.81 2.54 -19.69
N LYS A 7 12.57 1.54 -20.17
CA LYS A 7 12.06 0.19 -20.36
C LYS A 7 11.67 -0.40 -19.00
N ARG A 8 10.48 -0.95 -18.91
CA ARG A 8 10.04 -1.66 -17.70
C ARG A 8 10.74 -3.00 -17.63
N MET A 9 11.44 -3.24 -16.53
CA MET A 9 12.03 -4.56 -16.27
C MET A 9 10.93 -5.51 -15.75
N PRO A 10 10.91 -6.79 -16.18
CA PRO A 10 10.02 -7.80 -15.62
C PRO A 10 10.37 -8.03 -14.15
N VAL A 11 9.36 -8.26 -13.35
CA VAL A 11 9.52 -8.61 -11.93
C VAL A 11 9.49 -10.13 -11.82
N LEU A 12 10.57 -10.74 -11.34
CA LEU A 12 10.60 -12.18 -11.09
C LEU A 12 9.69 -12.51 -9.90
N PRO A 13 8.96 -13.63 -9.95
CA PRO A 13 8.13 -14.08 -8.84
C PRO A 13 8.98 -14.43 -7.62
N ASP A 14 8.36 -14.40 -6.44
CA ASP A 14 8.99 -14.75 -5.18
C ASP A 14 9.26 -16.28 -5.12
N PRO A 15 10.42 -16.73 -4.62
CA PRO A 15 10.77 -18.16 -4.62
C PRO A 15 9.89 -19.02 -3.70
N ARG A 16 9.32 -18.47 -2.61
CA ARG A 16 8.48 -19.21 -1.67
C ARG A 16 7.02 -19.31 -2.12
N PHE A 17 6.45 -18.21 -2.54
CA PHE A 17 5.03 -18.10 -2.89
C PHE A 17 4.77 -18.03 -4.41
N ASN A 18 5.81 -18.04 -5.23
CA ASN A 18 5.75 -17.89 -6.68
C ASN A 18 4.84 -16.72 -7.14
N SER A 19 4.92 -15.59 -6.44
CA SER A 19 4.04 -14.44 -6.63
C SER A 19 4.81 -13.15 -6.91
N GLU A 20 4.51 -12.50 -8.04
CA GLU A 20 5.05 -11.16 -8.34
C GLU A 20 4.59 -10.08 -7.35
N LEU A 21 3.39 -10.26 -6.77
CA LEU A 21 2.83 -9.33 -5.78
C LEU A 21 3.72 -9.27 -4.54
N VAL A 22 4.16 -10.44 -4.07
CA VAL A 22 5.08 -10.57 -2.93
C VAL A 22 6.41 -9.89 -3.24
N THR A 23 7.00 -10.16 -4.42
CA THR A 23 8.25 -9.51 -4.82
C THR A 23 8.12 -7.98 -4.86
N LYS A 24 7.02 -7.45 -5.41
CA LYS A 24 6.75 -6.01 -5.44
C LYS A 24 6.61 -5.44 -4.03
N PHE A 25 5.97 -6.16 -3.12
CA PHE A 25 5.81 -5.75 -1.73
C PHE A 25 7.15 -5.73 -0.99
N VAL A 26 7.94 -6.81 -1.09
CA VAL A 26 9.27 -6.92 -0.48
C VAL A 26 10.22 -5.83 -1.01
N ASN A 27 10.17 -5.53 -2.31
CA ASN A 27 10.97 -4.44 -2.89
C ASN A 27 10.57 -3.05 -2.34
N ASN A 28 9.30 -2.84 -1.95
CA ASN A 28 8.88 -1.62 -1.27
C ASN A 28 9.21 -1.63 0.24
N LEU A 29 9.27 -2.80 0.86
CA LEU A 29 9.65 -2.98 2.26
C LEU A 29 11.15 -2.80 2.49
N MET A 30 11.95 -3.16 1.49
CA MET A 30 13.40 -3.11 1.54
C MET A 30 13.92 -1.70 1.82
N LEU A 31 14.94 -1.60 2.69
CA LEU A 31 15.72 -0.39 2.96
C LEU A 31 17.19 -0.68 2.65
N GLU A 32 17.91 0.31 2.15
CA GLU A 32 19.37 0.26 1.91
C GLU A 32 19.83 -0.94 1.05
N GLY A 33 18.97 -1.47 0.19
CA GLY A 33 19.27 -2.64 -0.63
C GLY A 33 19.28 -3.98 0.13
N LYS A 34 18.92 -4.02 1.42
CA LYS A 34 18.93 -5.23 2.27
C LYS A 34 17.73 -6.15 1.96
N LYS A 35 17.75 -6.79 0.79
CA LYS A 35 16.61 -7.59 0.30
C LYS A 35 16.38 -8.87 1.11
N SER A 36 17.42 -9.56 1.55
CA SER A 36 17.31 -10.78 2.37
C SER A 36 16.60 -10.51 3.70
N VAL A 37 16.94 -9.40 4.35
CA VAL A 37 16.27 -8.96 5.57
C VAL A 37 14.78 -8.66 5.33
N ALA A 38 14.46 -7.97 4.23
CA ALA A 38 13.07 -7.68 3.90
C ALA A 38 12.25 -8.95 3.58
N LEU A 39 12.86 -9.95 2.92
CA LEU A 39 12.24 -11.26 2.70
C LEU A 39 11.97 -11.97 4.03
N SER A 40 12.97 -12.05 4.92
CA SER A 40 12.80 -12.69 6.25
C SER A 40 11.70 -12.02 7.06
N ILE A 41 11.62 -10.68 7.08
CA ILE A 41 10.56 -9.94 7.76
C ILE A 41 9.19 -10.28 7.18
N PHE A 42 9.07 -10.34 5.86
CA PHE A 42 7.80 -10.65 5.21
C PHE A 42 7.36 -12.09 5.48
N TYR A 43 8.24 -13.06 5.34
CA TYR A 43 7.93 -14.47 5.58
C TYR A 43 7.52 -14.73 7.04
N ASP A 44 8.30 -14.21 7.99
CA ASP A 44 7.97 -14.29 9.41
C ASP A 44 6.62 -13.61 9.74
N ALA A 45 6.30 -12.50 9.06
CA ALA A 45 5.01 -11.85 9.23
C ALA A 45 3.85 -12.70 8.70
N ILE A 46 3.99 -13.30 7.52
CA ILE A 46 2.96 -14.18 6.93
C ILE A 46 2.75 -15.44 7.78
N ASP A 47 3.83 -16.08 8.22
CA ASP A 47 3.74 -17.25 9.10
C ASP A 47 2.99 -16.92 10.40
N ARG A 48 3.29 -15.78 11.03
CA ARG A 48 2.56 -15.27 12.21
C ARG A 48 1.09 -14.95 11.94
N VAL A 49 0.76 -14.46 10.74
CA VAL A 49 -0.64 -14.25 10.36
C VAL A 49 -1.36 -15.59 10.26
N SER A 50 -0.76 -16.59 9.61
CA SER A 50 -1.33 -17.94 9.51
C SER A 50 -1.51 -18.58 10.89
N ASP A 51 -0.52 -18.50 11.78
CA ASP A 51 -0.57 -19.06 13.13
C ASP A 51 -1.71 -18.45 13.98
N LYS A 52 -1.95 -17.14 13.82
CA LYS A 52 -2.96 -16.43 14.61
C LYS A 52 -4.37 -16.56 14.07
N THR A 53 -4.54 -16.72 12.78
CA THR A 53 -5.85 -16.75 12.12
C THR A 53 -6.32 -18.16 11.78
N GLY A 54 -5.40 -19.12 11.66
CA GLY A 54 -5.69 -20.47 11.19
C GLY A 54 -5.98 -20.55 9.68
N GLU A 55 -5.82 -19.45 8.94
CA GLU A 55 -6.06 -19.36 7.50
C GLU A 55 -4.74 -19.17 6.74
N ASP A 56 -4.77 -19.27 5.41
CA ASP A 56 -3.60 -18.96 4.58
C ASP A 56 -3.22 -17.47 4.71
N GLY A 57 -2.06 -17.20 5.31
CA GLY A 57 -1.56 -15.85 5.51
C GLY A 57 -1.36 -15.06 4.22
N LEU A 58 -1.10 -15.74 3.08
CA LEU A 58 -0.98 -15.08 1.79
C LEU A 58 -2.35 -14.55 1.30
N GLU A 59 -3.41 -15.31 1.50
CA GLU A 59 -4.77 -14.89 1.12
C GLU A 59 -5.24 -13.73 2.00
N ILE A 60 -4.94 -13.76 3.30
CA ILE A 60 -5.22 -12.65 4.22
C ILE A 60 -4.45 -11.38 3.79
N PHE A 61 -3.19 -11.54 3.39
CA PHE A 61 -2.39 -10.43 2.87
C PHE A 61 -2.99 -9.84 1.58
N LYS A 62 -3.45 -10.66 0.63
CA LYS A 62 -4.13 -10.20 -0.58
C LYS A 62 -5.43 -9.46 -0.24
N LYS A 63 -6.23 -10.01 0.68
CA LYS A 63 -7.45 -9.38 1.19
C LYS A 63 -7.15 -8.02 1.83
N ALA A 64 -6.14 -7.94 2.69
CA ALA A 64 -5.70 -6.69 3.31
C ALA A 64 -5.31 -5.63 2.26
N LEU A 65 -4.52 -6.00 1.24
CA LEU A 65 -4.16 -5.09 0.15
C LEU A 65 -5.37 -4.60 -0.63
N THR A 66 -6.32 -5.47 -0.92
CA THR A 66 -7.57 -5.11 -1.61
C THR A 66 -8.37 -4.10 -0.78
N ASN A 67 -8.54 -4.38 0.52
CA ASN A 67 -9.27 -3.49 1.44
C ASN A 67 -8.63 -2.10 1.57
N VAL A 68 -7.30 -2.01 1.51
CA VAL A 68 -6.54 -0.75 1.65
C VAL A 68 -6.40 -0.01 0.32
N THR A 69 -6.63 -0.66 -0.81
CA THR A 69 -6.44 -0.05 -2.14
C THR A 69 -7.41 1.10 -2.37
N PRO A 70 -6.92 2.36 -2.55
CA PRO A 70 -7.78 3.51 -2.76
C PRO A 70 -8.25 3.60 -4.22
N ALA A 71 -9.48 4.07 -4.44
CA ALA A 71 -10.03 4.33 -5.77
C ALA A 71 -9.72 5.76 -6.25
N VAL A 72 -9.66 6.71 -5.32
CA VAL A 72 -9.49 8.15 -5.58
C VAL A 72 -8.36 8.73 -4.74
N GLU A 73 -7.68 9.73 -5.27
CA GLU A 73 -6.72 10.57 -4.55
C GLU A 73 -7.08 12.04 -4.71
N VAL A 74 -6.61 12.87 -3.81
CA VAL A 74 -6.77 14.33 -3.88
C VAL A 74 -5.45 14.95 -4.26
N ARG A 75 -5.46 15.82 -5.27
CA ARG A 75 -4.28 16.58 -5.71
C ARG A 75 -4.51 18.06 -5.59
N SER A 76 -3.54 18.74 -5.00
CA SER A 76 -3.56 20.21 -4.94
C SER A 76 -3.23 20.81 -6.29
N ARG A 77 -4.01 21.84 -6.66
CA ARG A 77 -3.79 22.67 -7.85
C ARG A 77 -4.04 24.12 -7.51
N ARG A 78 -3.17 24.98 -8.02
CA ARG A 78 -3.35 26.44 -7.89
C ARG A 78 -4.13 26.97 -9.08
N VAL A 79 -5.26 27.62 -8.82
CA VAL A 79 -6.12 28.25 -9.82
C VAL A 79 -6.42 29.67 -9.35
N GLY A 80 -6.08 30.69 -10.18
CA GLY A 80 -6.35 32.09 -9.84
C GLY A 80 -5.76 32.59 -8.51
N GLY A 81 -4.61 32.01 -8.07
CA GLY A 81 -3.98 32.37 -6.81
C GLY A 81 -4.41 31.53 -5.61
N ALA A 82 -5.54 30.85 -5.63
CA ALA A 82 -6.02 29.93 -4.60
C ALA A 82 -5.60 28.49 -4.88
N THR A 83 -5.32 27.70 -3.81
CA THR A 83 -4.97 26.28 -3.92
C THR A 83 -6.20 25.43 -3.63
N PHE A 84 -6.62 24.65 -4.62
CA PHE A 84 -7.75 23.72 -4.52
C PHE A 84 -7.28 22.28 -4.42
N GLN A 85 -8.00 21.49 -3.63
CA GLN A 85 -7.82 20.04 -3.53
C GLN A 85 -8.76 19.36 -4.53
N ILE A 86 -8.21 18.81 -5.60
CA ILE A 86 -9.01 18.25 -6.71
C ILE A 86 -9.01 16.73 -6.63
N PRO A 87 -10.19 16.09 -6.49
CA PRO A 87 -10.29 14.63 -6.50
C PRO A 87 -10.04 14.08 -7.90
N GLN A 88 -9.21 13.04 -7.98
CA GLN A 88 -8.87 12.35 -9.22
C GLN A 88 -8.92 10.83 -9.04
N PRO A 89 -9.40 10.05 -10.02
CA PRO A 89 -9.29 8.61 -9.99
C PRO A 89 -7.82 8.20 -10.11
N ILE A 90 -7.45 7.17 -9.36
CA ILE A 90 -6.08 6.65 -9.34
C ILE A 90 -5.93 5.64 -10.48
N ARG A 91 -4.83 5.70 -11.23
CA ARG A 91 -4.48 4.69 -12.24
C ARG A 91 -4.21 3.34 -11.56
N ASP A 92 -4.60 2.22 -12.17
CA ASP A 92 -4.50 0.89 -11.56
C ASP A 92 -3.07 0.52 -11.15
N SER A 93 -2.08 0.87 -11.98
CA SER A 93 -0.67 0.65 -11.64
C SER A 93 -0.20 1.43 -10.40
N ARG A 94 -0.87 2.53 -10.04
CA ARG A 94 -0.56 3.36 -8.89
C ARG A 94 -1.34 2.93 -7.65
N LYS A 95 -2.59 2.44 -7.81
CA LYS A 95 -3.44 1.98 -6.69
C LYS A 95 -2.69 0.98 -5.80
N LEU A 96 -2.17 -0.09 -6.41
CA LEU A 96 -1.44 -1.13 -5.70
C LEU A 96 -0.17 -0.59 -5.02
N SER A 97 0.59 0.26 -5.71
CA SER A 97 1.79 0.89 -5.13
C SER A 97 1.46 1.75 -3.91
N MET A 98 0.33 2.48 -3.92
CA MET A 98 -0.12 3.28 -2.79
C MET A 98 -0.54 2.40 -1.61
N ALA A 99 -1.32 1.35 -1.87
CA ALA A 99 -1.73 0.39 -0.84
C ALA A 99 -0.52 -0.23 -0.13
N MET A 100 0.46 -0.72 -0.90
CA MET A 100 1.70 -1.29 -0.34
C MET A 100 2.47 -0.27 0.52
N LYS A 101 2.65 0.95 0.02
CA LYS A 101 3.37 2.00 0.74
C LYS A 101 2.66 2.43 2.02
N TRP A 102 1.34 2.51 1.99
CA TRP A 102 0.56 2.84 3.19
C TRP A 102 0.65 1.72 4.22
N LEU A 103 0.46 0.47 3.82
CA LEU A 103 0.56 -0.68 4.71
C LEU A 103 1.94 -0.73 5.39
N ILE A 104 3.03 -0.59 4.63
CA ILE A 104 4.40 -0.55 5.17
C ILE A 104 4.60 0.67 6.08
N GLY A 105 4.15 1.85 5.65
CA GLY A 105 4.33 3.09 6.41
C GLY A 105 3.62 3.07 7.76
N TYR A 106 2.41 2.55 7.81
CA TYR A 106 1.66 2.44 9.07
C TYR A 106 2.14 1.27 9.93
N SER A 107 2.57 0.14 9.34
CA SER A 107 3.25 -0.92 10.09
C SER A 107 4.48 -0.39 10.84
N ARG A 108 5.31 0.45 10.20
CA ARG A 108 6.49 1.05 10.83
C ARG A 108 6.16 1.95 12.02
N LYS A 109 4.97 2.55 12.04
CA LYS A 109 4.51 3.43 13.13
C LYS A 109 3.94 2.69 14.35
N ARG A 110 3.75 1.37 14.24
CA ARG A 110 3.26 0.56 15.34
C ARG A 110 4.33 0.39 16.43
N ASN A 111 3.90 0.10 17.65
CA ASN A 111 4.76 0.06 18.86
C ASN A 111 5.31 -1.33 19.20
N GLU A 112 5.02 -2.37 18.39
CA GLU A 112 5.53 -3.72 18.66
C GLU A 112 7.06 -3.78 18.46
N LYS A 113 7.70 -4.76 19.13
CA LYS A 113 9.16 -4.88 19.18
C LYS A 113 9.83 -5.11 17.83
N SER A 114 9.30 -6.02 17.00
CA SER A 114 9.89 -6.38 15.71
C SER A 114 9.05 -5.88 14.53
N MET A 115 9.71 -5.64 13.38
CA MET A 115 9.02 -5.21 12.17
C MET A 115 8.08 -6.31 11.63
N SER A 116 8.41 -7.59 11.80
CA SER A 116 7.55 -8.70 11.40
C SER A 116 6.24 -8.74 12.22
N LEU A 117 6.30 -8.48 13.54
CA LEU A 117 5.11 -8.36 14.38
C LEU A 117 4.25 -7.15 14.00
N ARG A 118 4.88 -6.00 13.76
CA ARG A 118 4.19 -4.78 13.30
C ARG A 118 3.44 -5.02 11.99
N LEU A 119 4.12 -5.67 11.04
CA LEU A 119 3.56 -5.95 9.72
C LEU A 119 2.42 -6.98 9.83
N ALA A 120 2.60 -8.08 10.57
CA ALA A 120 1.58 -9.09 10.77
C ALA A 120 0.30 -8.52 11.39
N ASN A 121 0.43 -7.72 12.45
CA ASN A 121 -0.71 -7.12 13.12
C ASN A 121 -1.43 -6.07 12.25
N GLU A 122 -0.69 -5.30 11.44
CA GLU A 122 -1.31 -4.36 10.49
C GLU A 122 -2.03 -5.07 9.34
N ILE A 123 -1.46 -6.19 8.81
CA ILE A 123 -2.11 -7.02 7.80
C ILE A 123 -3.44 -7.59 8.34
N MET A 124 -3.43 -8.14 9.55
CA MET A 124 -4.65 -8.70 10.16
C MET A 124 -5.71 -7.64 10.39
N ALA A 125 -5.33 -6.45 10.90
CA ALA A 125 -6.24 -5.34 11.08
C ALA A 125 -6.82 -4.86 9.73
N ALA A 126 -5.99 -4.68 8.72
CA ALA A 126 -6.42 -4.25 7.39
C ALA A 126 -7.33 -5.29 6.69
N ALA A 127 -7.12 -6.58 6.92
CA ALA A 127 -7.98 -7.65 6.42
C ALA A 127 -9.39 -7.62 7.03
N LYS A 128 -9.50 -7.11 8.28
CA LYS A 128 -10.77 -6.88 8.99
C LYS A 128 -11.38 -5.50 8.75
N GLU A 129 -10.81 -4.72 7.82
CA GLU A 129 -11.19 -3.33 7.55
C GLU A 129 -10.98 -2.39 8.74
N GLU A 130 -9.99 -2.70 9.54
CA GLU A 130 -9.58 -1.94 10.72
C GLU A 130 -8.13 -1.43 10.57
N GLY A 131 -7.67 -0.68 11.57
CA GLY A 131 -6.29 -0.23 11.65
C GLY A 131 -6.01 1.10 10.94
N ALA A 132 -4.79 1.60 11.15
CA ALA A 132 -4.39 2.92 10.68
C ALA A 132 -4.29 3.02 9.16
N THR A 133 -3.96 1.92 8.49
CA THR A 133 -3.87 1.87 7.04
C THR A 133 -5.24 1.96 6.38
N PHE A 134 -6.22 1.24 6.91
CA PHE A 134 -7.60 1.31 6.41
C PHE A 134 -8.21 2.69 6.67
N LYS A 135 -8.01 3.24 7.87
CA LYS A 135 -8.44 4.61 8.20
C LYS A 135 -7.85 5.64 7.23
N LYS A 136 -6.59 5.48 6.81
CA LYS A 136 -5.97 6.35 5.80
C LYS A 136 -6.69 6.32 4.45
N LYS A 137 -7.14 5.14 4.01
CA LYS A 137 -7.96 5.01 2.80
C LYS A 137 -9.28 5.77 2.96
N GLU A 138 -10.00 5.54 4.07
CA GLU A 138 -11.27 6.21 4.35
C GLU A 138 -11.12 7.74 4.41
N ASP A 139 -10.12 8.24 5.13
CA ASP A 139 -9.83 9.68 5.21
C ASP A 139 -9.55 10.28 3.83
N THR A 140 -8.82 9.55 2.97
CA THR A 140 -8.55 10.00 1.60
C THR A 140 -9.82 10.04 0.75
N HIS A 141 -10.70 9.04 0.87
CA HIS A 141 -11.99 9.01 0.18
C HIS A 141 -12.92 10.10 0.70
N ARG A 142 -12.98 10.32 2.01
CA ARG A 142 -13.77 11.40 2.64
C ARG A 142 -13.30 12.79 2.17
N MET A 143 -11.98 13.01 2.11
CA MET A 143 -11.43 14.25 1.54
C MET A 143 -11.79 14.43 0.07
N ALA A 144 -11.76 13.36 -0.71
CA ALA A 144 -12.13 13.41 -2.13
C ALA A 144 -13.63 13.73 -2.30
N GLU A 145 -14.49 13.19 -1.47
CA GLU A 145 -15.92 13.45 -1.48
C GLU A 145 -16.24 14.89 -1.06
N ALA A 146 -15.64 15.37 0.02
CA ALA A 146 -15.79 16.76 0.48
C ALA A 146 -15.38 17.79 -0.59
N ASN A 147 -14.39 17.44 -1.44
CA ASN A 147 -13.89 18.31 -2.51
C ASN A 147 -14.50 17.99 -3.89
N LYS A 148 -15.56 17.20 -3.95
CA LYS A 148 -16.19 16.75 -5.21
C LYS A 148 -16.64 17.92 -6.11
N ALA A 149 -17.06 19.03 -5.52
CA ALA A 149 -17.45 20.25 -6.22
C ALA A 149 -16.33 20.80 -7.13
N PHE A 150 -15.05 20.58 -6.78
CA PHE A 150 -13.89 21.05 -7.56
C PHE A 150 -13.42 20.04 -8.62
N SER A 151 -14.15 18.96 -8.87
CA SER A 151 -13.79 17.92 -9.85
C SER A 151 -13.71 18.43 -11.29
N HIS A 152 -14.42 19.50 -11.62
CA HIS A 152 -14.40 20.15 -12.94
C HIS A 152 -13.06 20.84 -13.25
N PHE A 153 -12.22 21.14 -12.25
CA PHE A 153 -10.87 21.66 -12.45
C PHE A 153 -9.83 20.55 -12.77
N ARG A 154 -10.29 19.32 -12.98
CA ARG A 154 -9.46 18.17 -13.37
C ARG A 154 -8.98 18.30 -14.81
N PHE A 155 -7.77 17.80 -15.10
CA PHE A 155 -7.23 17.63 -16.47
C PHE A 155 -7.34 16.20 -16.92
#